data_beddf5506fe7c678aa2542d96a850675
#
_entry.id   beddf5506fe7c678aa2542d96a850675
#
_cell.length_a   1.000
_cell.length_b   1.000
_cell.length_c   1.000
_cell.angle_alpha   90.00
_cell.angle_beta   90.00
_cell.angle_gamma   90.00
#
_symmetry.space_group_name_H-M   'P 1'
#
loop_
_entity.id
_entity.type
_entity.pdbx_description
1 polymer ?
#
loop_
_entity_poly.entity_id
_entity_poly.type
_entity_poly.pdbx_seq_one_letter_code
_entity_poly.pdbx_strand_id
1 'polypeptide(L)'
;NTQPMAIGGYLTLEKVYSFEPVPDSLSTKEAELILGVQGNVWTEHIPTPEHYEYMIYPRILALAEIGWSPSEVKKWDNFHTRALQAVNILREQGYNPFPLEKEIGDKPESYQKVNHLAIGKKVTYANPYSNHYAAQGEKTLVDGVRGGWMYNDDRWQGFIDCDFDVTIDLGKETDIKQVCAEFIQLKGPYVWLPKQVIISSSVDGEHYDTLATVDNDISPDIETLQFKEFGWEGNAK
;
A
#
# COMPACT_ATOMS: atom_id res chain seq x y z
N ASN A 1 2.67 10.50 3.97
CA ASN A 1 3.49 10.03 2.87
C ASN A 1 4.21 11.19 2.20
N THR A 2 5.53 11.18 2.15
CA THR A 2 6.37 12.25 1.57
C THR A 2 6.94 11.87 0.20
N GLN A 3 6.54 10.73 -0.35
CA GLN A 3 7.03 10.28 -1.66
C GLN A 3 6.35 11.07 -2.78
N PRO A 4 7.10 11.65 -3.70
CA PRO A 4 6.52 12.27 -4.89
C PRO A 4 5.86 11.21 -5.79
N MET A 5 4.98 11.66 -6.68
CA MET A 5 4.33 10.78 -7.63
C MET A 5 5.36 10.04 -8.48
N ALA A 6 5.16 8.72 -8.63
CA ALA A 6 5.96 7.86 -9.49
C ALA A 6 5.07 6.75 -10.09
N ILE A 7 5.45 6.26 -11.25
CA ILE A 7 4.80 5.10 -11.86
C ILE A 7 5.18 3.86 -11.03
N GLY A 8 4.18 3.04 -10.67
CA GLY A 8 4.39 1.76 -9.99
C GLY A 8 4.32 1.79 -8.45
N GLY A 9 3.91 2.92 -7.83
CA GLY A 9 3.66 3.01 -6.39
C GLY A 9 4.91 3.20 -5.54
N TYR A 10 4.84 2.76 -4.28
CA TYR A 10 5.91 2.94 -3.31
C TYR A 10 6.91 1.78 -3.35
N LEU A 11 8.17 2.11 -3.61
CA LEU A 11 9.28 1.15 -3.68
C LEU A 11 10.31 1.47 -2.59
N THR A 12 10.30 0.70 -1.51
CA THR A 12 11.26 0.83 -0.40
C THR A 12 12.65 0.36 -0.82
N LEU A 13 13.69 0.84 -0.11
CA LEU A 13 15.06 0.35 -0.31
C LEU A 13 15.16 -1.14 -0.02
N GLU A 14 14.48 -1.63 1.03
CA GLU A 14 14.44 -3.05 1.37
C GLU A 14 13.84 -3.89 0.24
N LYS A 15 12.75 -3.41 -0.39
CA LYS A 15 12.14 -4.09 -1.52
C LYS A 15 13.08 -4.19 -2.71
N VAL A 16 13.84 -3.14 -3.00
CA VAL A 16 14.89 -3.19 -4.04
C VAL A 16 15.96 -4.20 -3.66
N TYR A 17 16.46 -4.16 -2.42
CA TYR A 17 17.52 -5.05 -1.95
C TYR A 17 17.11 -6.52 -1.88
N SER A 18 15.82 -6.82 -1.69
CA SER A 18 15.28 -8.17 -1.68
C SER A 18 15.18 -8.82 -3.06
N PHE A 19 15.42 -8.06 -4.13
CA PHE A 19 15.37 -8.61 -5.48
C PHE A 19 16.46 -9.65 -5.70
N GLU A 20 16.06 -10.81 -6.27
CA GLU A 20 16.99 -11.86 -6.67
C GLU A 20 17.01 -11.97 -8.19
N PRO A 21 18.15 -11.62 -8.83
CA PRO A 21 18.25 -11.62 -10.28
C PRO A 21 18.28 -13.02 -10.90
N VAL A 22 18.63 -14.05 -10.12
CA VAL A 22 18.66 -15.44 -10.56
C VAL A 22 17.60 -16.23 -9.82
N PRO A 23 16.39 -16.40 -10.37
CA PRO A 23 15.34 -17.18 -9.72
C PRO A 23 15.73 -18.64 -9.50
N ASP A 24 15.32 -19.20 -8.37
CA ASP A 24 15.58 -20.62 -8.02
C ASP A 24 15.02 -21.64 -9.03
N SER A 25 14.09 -21.19 -9.88
CA SER A 25 13.50 -22.02 -10.95
C SER A 25 14.43 -22.26 -12.13
N LEU A 26 15.54 -21.52 -12.25
CA LEU A 26 16.49 -21.68 -13.35
C LEU A 26 17.47 -22.81 -13.07
N SER A 27 17.79 -23.58 -14.11
CA SER A 27 18.94 -24.50 -14.08
C SER A 27 20.27 -23.73 -14.04
N THR A 28 21.33 -24.39 -13.62
CA THR A 28 22.68 -23.79 -13.57
C THR A 28 23.11 -23.18 -14.92
N LYS A 29 22.78 -23.84 -16.03
CA LYS A 29 23.11 -23.35 -17.39
C LYS A 29 22.29 -22.11 -17.76
N GLU A 30 21.07 -22.03 -17.34
CA GLU A 30 20.21 -20.85 -17.60
C GLU A 30 20.64 -19.68 -16.71
N ALA A 31 21.00 -19.96 -15.46
CA ALA A 31 21.52 -18.95 -14.53
C ALA A 31 22.79 -18.26 -15.07
N GLU A 32 23.68 -19.00 -15.75
CA GLU A 32 24.88 -18.44 -16.41
C GLU A 32 24.57 -17.41 -17.52
N LEU A 33 23.34 -17.39 -18.04
CA LEU A 33 22.90 -16.43 -19.04
C LEU A 33 22.47 -15.08 -18.44
N ILE A 34 22.29 -15.01 -17.12
CA ILE A 34 22.00 -13.76 -16.42
C ILE A 34 23.29 -12.96 -16.26
N LEU A 35 23.47 -11.93 -17.08
CA LEU A 35 24.70 -11.16 -17.15
C LEU A 35 24.79 -10.03 -16.11
N GLY A 36 23.69 -9.70 -15.45
CA GLY A 36 23.66 -8.61 -14.48
C GLY A 36 22.23 -8.10 -14.23
N VAL A 37 22.15 -6.93 -13.62
CA VAL A 37 20.91 -6.27 -13.24
C VAL A 37 20.78 -4.92 -13.92
N GLN A 38 19.55 -4.47 -14.15
CA GLN A 38 19.23 -3.17 -14.72
C GLN A 38 18.16 -2.48 -13.89
N GLY A 39 18.35 -1.20 -13.58
CA GLY A 39 17.33 -0.32 -13.00
C GLY A 39 16.90 0.71 -14.04
N ASN A 40 15.61 0.75 -14.36
CA ASN A 40 15.04 1.74 -15.25
C ASN A 40 14.57 2.95 -14.45
N VAL A 41 14.87 4.15 -14.94
CA VAL A 41 14.36 5.41 -14.39
C VAL A 41 13.49 6.06 -15.43
N TRP A 42 12.18 5.96 -15.24
CA TRP A 42 11.18 6.57 -16.10
C TRP A 42 10.96 8.01 -15.66
N THR A 43 11.23 8.96 -16.56
CA THR A 43 11.34 10.38 -16.21
C THR A 43 10.08 11.20 -16.44
N GLU A 44 8.95 10.58 -16.77
CA GLU A 44 7.69 11.27 -17.03
C GLU A 44 7.23 12.17 -15.87
N HIS A 45 7.58 11.78 -14.65
CA HIS A 45 7.23 12.52 -13.43
C HIS A 45 8.46 13.02 -12.67
N ILE A 46 9.63 13.13 -13.33
CA ILE A 46 10.89 13.58 -12.74
C ILE A 46 11.36 14.85 -13.46
N PRO A 47 10.85 16.03 -13.06
CA PRO A 47 11.06 17.27 -13.81
C PRO A 47 12.44 17.91 -13.58
N THR A 48 13.17 17.55 -12.51
CA THR A 48 14.44 18.18 -12.15
C THR A 48 15.54 17.19 -11.81
N PRO A 49 16.83 17.58 -11.93
CA PRO A 49 17.95 16.76 -11.50
C PRO A 49 17.86 16.38 -10.01
N GLU A 50 17.46 17.28 -9.14
CA GLU A 50 17.32 17.04 -7.70
C GLU A 50 16.23 15.98 -7.42
N HIS A 51 15.14 15.99 -8.20
CA HIS A 51 14.12 14.95 -8.11
C HIS A 51 14.64 13.60 -8.63
N TYR A 52 15.44 13.61 -9.69
CA TYR A 52 16.10 12.41 -10.20
C TYR A 52 17.01 11.80 -9.11
N GLU A 53 17.86 12.59 -8.47
CA GLU A 53 18.73 12.14 -7.37
C GLU A 53 17.93 11.56 -6.21
N TYR A 54 16.83 12.21 -5.82
CA TYR A 54 15.91 11.74 -4.79
C TYR A 54 15.30 10.37 -5.14
N MET A 55 14.98 10.12 -6.38
CA MET A 55 14.36 8.88 -6.81
C MET A 55 15.35 7.73 -6.92
N ILE A 56 16.61 8.00 -7.33
CA ILE A 56 17.59 6.93 -7.53
C ILE A 56 18.42 6.62 -6.30
N TYR A 57 18.78 7.62 -5.48
CA TYR A 57 19.59 7.40 -4.29
C TYR A 57 18.69 7.20 -3.06
N PRO A 58 18.96 6.18 -2.20
CA PRO A 58 20.05 5.20 -2.27
C PRO A 58 19.72 3.90 -3.03
N ARG A 59 18.59 3.82 -3.73
CA ARG A 59 18.11 2.57 -4.39
C ARG A 59 19.13 1.99 -5.37
N ILE A 60 19.87 2.84 -6.07
CA ILE A 60 20.91 2.38 -6.99
C ILE A 60 22.07 1.67 -6.25
N LEU A 61 22.31 1.99 -4.98
CA LEU A 61 23.33 1.31 -4.17
C LEU A 61 22.89 -0.14 -3.85
N ALA A 62 21.56 -0.34 -3.62
CA ALA A 62 21.02 -1.68 -3.45
C ALA A 62 21.18 -2.49 -4.75
N LEU A 63 20.85 -1.90 -5.89
CA LEU A 63 21.00 -2.55 -7.17
C LEU A 63 22.45 -2.90 -7.47
N ALA A 64 23.39 -2.02 -7.15
CA ALA A 64 24.83 -2.26 -7.33
C ALA A 64 25.31 -3.44 -6.46
N GLU A 65 24.86 -3.51 -5.19
CA GLU A 65 25.25 -4.63 -4.31
C GLU A 65 24.62 -5.95 -4.75
N ILE A 66 23.38 -5.95 -5.21
CA ILE A 66 22.71 -7.14 -5.76
C ILE A 66 23.47 -7.68 -6.98
N GLY A 67 23.94 -6.79 -7.86
CA GLY A 67 24.70 -7.19 -9.04
C GLY A 67 26.15 -7.62 -8.76
N TRP A 68 26.70 -7.21 -7.61
CA TRP A 68 28.11 -7.48 -7.26
C TRP A 68 28.28 -8.63 -6.27
N SER A 69 27.33 -8.84 -5.37
CA SER A 69 27.47 -9.77 -4.25
C SER A 69 26.66 -11.04 -4.43
N PRO A 70 27.21 -12.22 -4.13
CA PRO A 70 26.44 -13.46 -4.08
C PRO A 70 25.29 -13.36 -3.06
N SER A 71 24.18 -14.03 -3.35
CA SER A 71 22.96 -13.97 -2.53
C SER A 71 23.19 -14.40 -1.08
N GLU A 72 24.09 -15.36 -0.84
CA GLU A 72 24.38 -15.95 0.47
C GLU A 72 25.04 -14.97 1.44
N VAL A 73 25.71 -13.92 0.92
CA VAL A 73 26.36 -12.90 1.75
C VAL A 73 25.54 -11.65 1.94
N LYS A 74 24.43 -11.51 1.23
CA LYS A 74 23.52 -10.37 1.37
C LYS A 74 22.86 -10.37 2.74
N LYS A 75 22.96 -9.27 3.49
CA LYS A 75 22.31 -9.07 4.79
C LYS A 75 21.73 -7.68 4.87
N TRP A 76 20.42 -7.59 4.98
CA TRP A 76 19.69 -6.31 5.01
C TRP A 76 20.23 -5.34 6.05
N ASP A 77 20.34 -5.74 7.31
CA ASP A 77 20.75 -4.85 8.39
C ASP A 77 22.15 -4.23 8.15
N ASN A 78 23.07 -5.03 7.61
CA ASN A 78 24.40 -4.56 7.26
C ASN A 78 24.34 -3.57 6.09
N PHE A 79 23.61 -3.91 5.04
CA PHE A 79 23.41 -3.04 3.89
C PHE A 79 22.73 -1.74 4.28
N HIS A 80 21.61 -1.81 5.04
CA HIS A 80 20.87 -0.64 5.49
C HIS A 80 21.73 0.34 6.30
N THR A 81 22.55 -0.17 7.21
CA THR A 81 23.51 0.65 7.97
C THR A 81 24.49 1.40 7.05
N ARG A 82 25.06 0.71 6.05
CA ARG A 82 25.96 1.34 5.07
C ARG A 82 25.21 2.31 4.15
N ALA A 83 23.98 2.01 3.77
CA ALA A 83 23.15 2.90 2.97
C ALA A 83 22.83 4.22 3.69
N LEU A 84 22.55 4.18 5.01
CA LEU A 84 22.40 5.38 5.83
C LEU A 84 23.65 6.25 5.85
N GLN A 85 24.84 5.63 5.97
CA GLN A 85 26.10 6.34 5.89
C GLN A 85 26.33 6.96 4.51
N ALA A 86 26.04 6.21 3.45
CA ALA A 86 26.17 6.68 2.07
C ALA A 86 25.25 7.86 1.77
N VAL A 87 24.02 7.86 2.28
CA VAL A 87 23.07 8.99 2.17
C VAL A 87 23.68 10.27 2.76
N ASN A 88 24.34 10.17 3.93
CA ASN A 88 25.00 11.32 4.54
C ASN A 88 26.16 11.84 3.69
N ILE A 89 27.01 10.93 3.18
CA ILE A 89 28.12 11.29 2.29
C ILE A 89 27.60 11.99 1.02
N LEU A 90 26.52 11.46 0.41
CA LEU A 90 25.92 12.07 -0.77
C LEU A 90 25.42 13.50 -0.49
N ARG A 91 24.78 13.73 0.65
CA ARG A 91 24.35 15.08 1.08
C ARG A 91 25.54 16.04 1.27
N GLU A 92 26.61 15.58 1.90
CA GLU A 92 27.84 16.38 2.08
C GLU A 92 28.49 16.76 0.73
N GLN A 93 28.29 15.93 -0.29
CA GLN A 93 28.77 16.19 -1.65
C GLN A 93 27.77 17.04 -2.49
N GLY A 94 26.65 17.46 -1.91
CA GLY A 94 25.66 18.33 -2.56
C GLY A 94 24.58 17.61 -3.37
N TYR A 95 24.50 16.29 -3.30
CA TYR A 95 23.39 15.53 -3.90
C TYR A 95 22.16 15.59 -3.02
N ASN A 96 20.99 15.30 -3.63
CA ASN A 96 19.69 15.27 -2.97
C ASN A 96 19.13 13.83 -2.83
N PRO A 97 19.76 12.93 -2.06
CA PRO A 97 19.26 11.58 -1.89
C PRO A 97 17.94 11.57 -1.09
N PHE A 98 17.13 10.54 -1.33
CA PHE A 98 15.99 10.23 -0.48
C PHE A 98 16.41 10.15 1.00
N PRO A 99 15.68 10.79 1.92
CA PRO A 99 15.99 10.75 3.36
C PRO A 99 15.66 9.37 3.95
N LEU A 100 16.59 8.43 3.79
CA LEU A 100 16.41 7.03 4.17
C LEU A 100 16.05 6.84 5.65
N GLU A 101 16.55 7.74 6.53
CA GLU A 101 16.21 7.78 7.95
C GLU A 101 14.72 8.06 8.22
N LYS A 102 13.99 8.54 7.20
CA LYS A 102 12.55 8.79 7.24
C LYS A 102 11.76 7.78 6.40
N GLU A 103 12.43 6.76 5.86
CA GLU A 103 11.74 5.72 5.12
C GLU A 103 10.79 5.00 6.07
N ILE A 104 9.51 5.16 5.80
CA ILE A 104 8.51 4.33 6.43
C ILE A 104 8.56 3.03 5.65
N GLY A 105 8.90 1.93 6.29
CA GLY A 105 8.84 0.61 5.70
C GLY A 105 7.47 0.34 5.08
N ASP A 106 7.31 -0.79 4.47
CA ASP A 106 6.01 -1.26 4.01
C ASP A 106 4.99 -1.13 5.16
N LYS A 107 3.72 -0.99 4.83
CA LYS A 107 2.62 -0.80 5.81
C LYS A 107 2.53 -2.01 6.77
N PRO A 108 3.19 -2.01 7.93
CA PRO A 108 3.36 -3.21 8.75
C PRO A 108 2.04 -3.76 9.27
N GLU A 109 1.03 -2.89 9.45
CA GLU A 109 -0.32 -3.28 9.83
C GLU A 109 -1.01 -4.15 8.77
N SER A 110 -0.56 -4.11 7.50
CA SER A 110 -1.10 -4.94 6.42
C SER A 110 -0.67 -6.41 6.52
N TYR A 111 0.35 -6.71 7.31
CA TYR A 111 0.82 -8.09 7.55
C TYR A 111 0.19 -8.73 8.78
N GLN A 112 -0.55 -7.96 9.57
CA GLN A 112 -1.20 -8.43 10.79
C GLN A 112 -2.69 -8.63 10.52
N LYS A 113 -3.20 -9.80 10.89
CA LYS A 113 -4.64 -10.02 10.87
C LYS A 113 -5.31 -9.25 11.99
N VAL A 114 -6.34 -8.48 11.62
CA VAL A 114 -7.20 -7.79 12.57
C VAL A 114 -8.33 -8.73 12.99
N ASN A 115 -8.49 -8.93 14.29
CA ASN A 115 -9.62 -9.69 14.81
C ASN A 115 -10.80 -8.73 15.08
N HIS A 116 -11.92 -8.95 14.39
CA HIS A 116 -13.11 -8.12 14.50
C HIS A 116 -14.41 -8.93 14.36
N LEU A 117 -15.54 -8.37 14.78
CA LEU A 117 -16.84 -9.05 14.81
C LEU A 117 -17.32 -9.52 13.44
N ALA A 118 -16.91 -8.86 12.37
CA ALA A 118 -17.32 -9.15 11.00
C ALA A 118 -16.53 -10.28 10.33
N ILE A 119 -15.51 -10.88 10.96
CA ILE A 119 -14.70 -11.95 10.33
C ILE A 119 -15.58 -13.10 9.87
N GLY A 120 -15.49 -13.41 8.56
CA GLY A 120 -16.20 -14.52 7.91
C GLY A 120 -17.72 -14.31 7.84
N LYS A 121 -18.21 -13.10 8.08
CA LYS A 121 -19.64 -12.77 8.00
C LYS A 121 -20.07 -12.56 6.56
N LYS A 122 -21.39 -12.59 6.34
CA LYS A 122 -21.97 -12.35 5.03
C LYS A 122 -21.91 -10.87 4.69
N VAL A 123 -21.41 -10.56 3.49
CA VAL A 123 -21.39 -9.22 2.90
C VAL A 123 -22.39 -9.17 1.75
N THR A 124 -23.20 -8.12 1.70
CA THR A 124 -24.10 -7.83 0.59
C THR A 124 -23.69 -6.50 -0.02
N TYR A 125 -23.53 -6.47 -1.32
CA TYR A 125 -23.15 -5.30 -2.10
C TYR A 125 -24.37 -4.78 -2.85
N ALA A 126 -24.75 -3.52 -2.64
CA ALA A 126 -25.79 -2.87 -3.44
C ALA A 126 -25.27 -2.55 -4.86
N ASN A 127 -24.01 -2.13 -4.95
CA ASN A 127 -23.30 -1.95 -6.22
C ASN A 127 -22.13 -2.94 -6.32
N PRO A 128 -21.90 -3.55 -7.49
CA PRO A 128 -20.83 -4.53 -7.63
C PRO A 128 -19.44 -3.87 -7.55
N TYR A 129 -18.49 -4.53 -6.90
CA TYR A 129 -17.08 -4.18 -7.01
C TYR A 129 -16.55 -4.54 -8.41
N SER A 130 -15.47 -3.90 -8.81
CA SER A 130 -14.83 -4.15 -10.11
C SER A 130 -14.14 -5.53 -10.14
N ASN A 131 -14.36 -6.28 -11.22
CA ASN A 131 -13.66 -7.55 -11.44
C ASN A 131 -12.13 -7.38 -11.58
N HIS A 132 -11.66 -6.20 -11.97
CA HIS A 132 -10.23 -5.89 -12.05
C HIS A 132 -9.59 -5.61 -10.69
N TYR A 133 -10.41 -5.26 -9.71
CA TYR A 133 -9.99 -4.92 -8.34
C TYR A 133 -10.88 -5.64 -7.33
N ALA A 134 -11.08 -6.93 -7.54
CA ALA A 134 -11.94 -7.75 -6.71
C ALA A 134 -11.31 -8.14 -5.37
N ALA A 135 -9.99 -8.06 -5.26
CA ALA A 135 -9.23 -8.61 -4.14
C ALA A 135 -9.64 -10.08 -3.87
N GLN A 136 -10.11 -10.41 -2.66
CA GLN A 136 -10.61 -11.75 -2.33
C GLN A 136 -12.14 -11.89 -2.55
N GLY A 137 -12.72 -11.01 -3.37
CA GLY A 137 -14.16 -10.99 -3.66
C GLY A 137 -14.99 -10.69 -2.42
N GLU A 138 -16.07 -11.44 -2.20
CA GLU A 138 -16.98 -11.26 -1.06
C GLU A 138 -16.32 -11.39 0.31
N LYS A 139 -15.13 -11.98 0.39
CA LYS A 139 -14.38 -12.15 1.64
C LYS A 139 -13.54 -10.95 2.01
N THR A 140 -13.22 -10.07 1.06
CA THR A 140 -12.26 -8.98 1.25
C THR A 140 -12.53 -8.13 2.49
N LEU A 141 -13.78 -7.74 2.70
CA LEU A 141 -14.15 -6.85 3.81
C LEU A 141 -14.27 -7.56 5.17
N VAL A 142 -14.17 -8.88 5.17
CA VAL A 142 -14.41 -9.72 6.36
C VAL A 142 -13.34 -10.79 6.59
N ASP A 143 -12.18 -10.66 5.96
CA ASP A 143 -11.08 -11.62 6.09
C ASP A 143 -10.05 -11.24 7.17
N GLY A 144 -10.17 -10.01 7.72
CA GLY A 144 -9.27 -9.48 8.72
C GLY A 144 -7.92 -9.01 8.17
N VAL A 145 -7.79 -8.85 6.85
CA VAL A 145 -6.57 -8.39 6.19
C VAL A 145 -6.72 -6.94 5.77
N ARG A 146 -5.75 -6.09 6.11
CA ARG A 146 -5.70 -4.70 5.62
C ARG A 146 -4.99 -4.63 4.27
N GLY A 147 -5.38 -3.68 3.44
CA GLY A 147 -4.66 -3.37 2.22
C GLY A 147 -3.26 -2.80 2.49
N GLY A 148 -2.31 -3.09 1.61
CA GLY A 148 -0.93 -2.61 1.67
C GLY A 148 -0.73 -1.27 0.96
N TRP A 149 0.51 -1.01 0.55
CA TRP A 149 0.90 0.22 -0.15
C TRP A 149 0.47 0.28 -1.62
N MET A 150 0.11 -0.86 -2.19
CA MET A 150 -0.26 -0.97 -3.59
C MET A 150 -1.76 -1.14 -3.70
N TYR A 151 -2.44 -0.27 -4.44
CA TYR A 151 -3.89 -0.37 -4.68
C TYR A 151 -4.30 -1.65 -5.44
N ASN A 152 -3.36 -2.33 -6.07
CA ASN A 152 -3.53 -3.56 -6.84
C ASN A 152 -2.78 -4.76 -6.22
N ASP A 153 -2.69 -4.82 -4.90
CA ASP A 153 -2.02 -5.88 -4.14
C ASP A 153 -2.94 -7.08 -3.78
N ASP A 154 -4.11 -7.16 -4.44
CA ASP A 154 -5.16 -8.16 -4.18
C ASP A 154 -5.74 -8.12 -2.75
N ARG A 155 -5.63 -6.96 -2.07
CA ARG A 155 -6.18 -6.71 -0.74
C ARG A 155 -7.15 -5.53 -0.71
N TRP A 156 -7.07 -4.64 -1.72
CA TRP A 156 -7.98 -3.52 -1.89
C TRP A 156 -9.09 -3.90 -2.86
N GLN A 157 -10.33 -3.62 -2.47
CA GLN A 157 -11.48 -3.79 -3.33
C GLN A 157 -11.86 -2.46 -3.96
N GLY A 158 -11.99 -2.42 -5.28
CA GLY A 158 -12.26 -1.20 -6.03
C GLY A 158 -13.67 -1.14 -6.61
N PHE A 159 -14.25 0.05 -6.63
CA PHE A 159 -15.55 0.37 -7.21
C PHE A 159 -15.33 1.38 -8.34
N ILE A 160 -15.92 1.14 -9.51
CA ILE A 160 -15.75 1.98 -10.71
C ILE A 160 -17.13 2.50 -11.13
N ASP A 161 -17.24 3.82 -11.25
CA ASP A 161 -18.46 4.53 -11.68
C ASP A 161 -19.69 4.26 -10.80
N CYS A 162 -19.48 3.84 -9.56
CA CYS A 162 -20.56 3.61 -8.60
C CYS A 162 -20.11 3.86 -7.16
N ASP A 163 -21.07 4.10 -6.27
CA ASP A 163 -20.79 4.27 -4.86
C ASP A 163 -20.46 2.93 -4.19
N PHE A 164 -19.58 2.98 -3.20
CA PHE A 164 -19.38 1.89 -2.26
C PHE A 164 -20.59 1.83 -1.32
N ASP A 165 -21.38 0.78 -1.44
CA ASP A 165 -22.56 0.52 -0.60
C ASP A 165 -22.62 -0.95 -0.23
N VAL A 166 -22.35 -1.25 1.05
CA VAL A 166 -22.23 -2.60 1.57
C VAL A 166 -22.93 -2.78 2.91
N THR A 167 -23.53 -3.94 3.08
CA THR A 167 -24.10 -4.38 4.34
C THR A 167 -23.36 -5.64 4.83
N ILE A 168 -22.92 -5.63 6.08
CA ILE A 168 -22.33 -6.78 6.75
C ILE A 168 -23.32 -7.32 7.78
N ASP A 169 -23.80 -8.54 7.57
CA ASP A 169 -24.71 -9.21 8.48
C ASP A 169 -23.93 -9.99 9.55
N LEU A 170 -23.99 -9.53 10.78
CA LEU A 170 -23.34 -10.19 11.93
C LEU A 170 -24.03 -11.51 12.33
N GLY A 171 -25.24 -11.79 11.79
CA GLY A 171 -25.99 -13.02 12.00
C GLY A 171 -26.77 -13.07 13.31
N LYS A 172 -26.60 -12.10 14.18
CA LYS A 172 -27.36 -11.90 15.42
C LYS A 172 -27.17 -10.48 15.95
N GLU A 173 -28.12 -10.02 16.75
CA GLU A 173 -27.96 -8.76 17.49
C GLU A 173 -26.67 -8.79 18.32
N THR A 174 -25.82 -7.79 18.13
CA THR A 174 -24.47 -7.75 18.69
C THR A 174 -24.12 -6.32 19.09
N ASP A 175 -23.56 -6.13 20.29
CA ASP A 175 -23.06 -4.84 20.72
C ASP A 175 -21.86 -4.42 19.88
N ILE A 176 -21.95 -3.28 19.20
CA ILE A 176 -20.93 -2.67 18.39
C ILE A 176 -20.36 -1.46 19.13
N LYS A 177 -19.02 -1.41 19.26
CA LYS A 177 -18.31 -0.30 19.88
C LYS A 177 -17.57 0.58 18.90
N GLN A 178 -17.15 0.00 17.79
CA GLN A 178 -16.38 0.68 16.76
C GLN A 178 -16.69 0.09 15.39
N VAL A 179 -16.79 0.94 14.41
CA VAL A 179 -16.78 0.59 12.97
C VAL A 179 -15.71 1.41 12.30
N CYS A 180 -14.88 0.77 11.48
CA CYS A 180 -13.82 1.44 10.75
C CYS A 180 -13.67 0.80 9.36
N ALA A 181 -13.52 1.64 8.34
CA ALA A 181 -13.17 1.24 6.99
C ALA A 181 -11.99 2.09 6.48
N GLU A 182 -10.96 1.44 5.97
CA GLU A 182 -9.79 2.10 5.43
C GLU A 182 -9.87 2.18 3.91
N PHE A 183 -9.46 3.32 3.37
CA PHE A 183 -9.43 3.60 1.94
C PHE A 183 -8.07 4.12 1.52
N ILE A 184 -7.75 3.96 0.23
CA ILE A 184 -6.50 4.38 -0.39
C ILE A 184 -6.77 5.40 -1.49
N GLN A 185 -5.91 6.40 -1.62
CA GLN A 185 -5.88 7.32 -2.75
C GLN A 185 -4.50 7.34 -3.38
N LEU A 186 -4.48 7.23 -4.72
CA LEU A 186 -3.30 7.47 -5.54
C LEU A 186 -3.75 8.14 -6.85
N LYS A 187 -3.41 9.41 -7.04
CA LYS A 187 -3.89 10.24 -8.16
C LYS A 187 -3.49 9.70 -9.52
N GLY A 188 -2.25 9.22 -9.69
CA GLY A 188 -1.73 8.75 -10.97
C GLY A 188 -2.61 7.69 -11.65
N PRO A 189 -2.96 6.59 -10.97
CA PRO A 189 -3.86 5.56 -11.51
C PRO A 189 -5.35 5.86 -11.31
N TYR A 190 -5.73 7.08 -10.94
CA TYR A 190 -7.12 7.50 -10.73
C TYR A 190 -7.85 6.73 -9.61
N VAL A 191 -7.15 6.45 -8.53
CA VAL A 191 -7.72 5.84 -7.32
C VAL A 191 -8.04 6.95 -6.33
N TRP A 192 -9.31 7.07 -5.91
CA TRP A 192 -9.79 8.17 -5.10
C TRP A 192 -10.39 7.69 -3.78
N LEU A 193 -10.24 8.51 -2.74
CA LEU A 193 -11.03 8.39 -1.52
C LEU A 193 -12.49 8.77 -1.78
N PRO A 194 -13.46 8.17 -1.06
CA PRO A 194 -14.83 8.65 -1.08
C PRO A 194 -14.90 10.09 -0.55
N LYS A 195 -15.85 10.89 -1.04
CA LYS A 195 -16.07 12.23 -0.51
C LYS A 195 -16.58 12.22 0.92
N GLN A 196 -17.38 11.21 1.23
CA GLN A 196 -18.05 11.05 2.52
C GLN A 196 -18.35 9.56 2.72
N VAL A 197 -18.31 9.09 3.95
CA VAL A 197 -18.75 7.74 4.34
C VAL A 197 -19.86 7.88 5.39
N ILE A 198 -21.00 7.26 5.13
CA ILE A 198 -22.10 7.14 6.08
C ILE A 198 -22.03 5.75 6.71
N ILE A 199 -22.03 5.68 8.02
CA ILE A 199 -22.03 4.44 8.79
C ILE A 199 -23.37 4.34 9.50
N SER A 200 -24.05 3.20 9.29
CA SER A 200 -25.35 2.95 9.89
C SER A 200 -25.40 1.56 10.50
N SER A 201 -26.31 1.34 11.47
CA SER A 201 -26.62 0.02 12.02
C SER A 201 -28.10 -0.30 11.93
N SER A 202 -28.41 -1.59 11.95
CA SER A 202 -29.78 -2.10 11.96
C SER A 202 -29.85 -3.38 12.78
N VAL A 203 -30.95 -3.60 13.47
CA VAL A 203 -31.24 -4.86 14.17
C VAL A 203 -32.22 -5.78 13.39
N ASP A 204 -32.86 -5.25 12.39
CA ASP A 204 -33.85 -6.00 11.57
C ASP A 204 -33.47 -6.14 10.09
N GLY A 205 -32.40 -5.41 9.65
CA GLY A 205 -31.95 -5.39 8.26
C GLY A 205 -32.83 -4.56 7.30
N GLU A 206 -33.86 -3.87 7.81
CA GLU A 206 -34.81 -3.06 7.04
C GLU A 206 -34.69 -1.57 7.43
N HIS A 207 -34.57 -1.29 8.72
CA HIS A 207 -34.51 0.06 9.26
C HIS A 207 -33.11 0.33 9.78
N TYR A 208 -32.44 1.36 9.23
CA TYR A 208 -31.08 1.71 9.55
C TYR A 208 -30.99 3.05 10.25
N ASP A 209 -30.35 3.06 11.41
CA ASP A 209 -30.00 4.27 12.14
C ASP A 209 -28.60 4.73 11.75
N THR A 210 -28.46 5.99 11.32
CA THR A 210 -27.16 6.57 11.01
C THR A 210 -26.37 6.80 12.28
N LEU A 211 -25.20 6.17 12.40
CA LEU A 211 -24.27 6.31 13.52
C LEU A 211 -23.31 7.47 13.30
N ALA A 212 -22.80 7.63 12.08
CA ALA A 212 -21.92 8.71 11.69
C ALA A 212 -22.00 9.05 10.22
N THR A 213 -21.71 10.30 9.90
CA THR A 213 -21.39 10.80 8.58
C THR A 213 -20.02 11.44 8.64
N VAL A 214 -19.05 10.87 7.94
CA VAL A 214 -17.64 11.29 8.01
C VAL A 214 -17.21 11.84 6.67
N ASP A 215 -16.89 13.11 6.62
CA ASP A 215 -16.39 13.78 5.42
C ASP A 215 -14.91 13.49 5.16
N ASN A 216 -14.54 13.49 3.90
CA ASN A 216 -13.14 13.43 3.51
C ASN A 216 -12.53 14.83 3.56
N ASP A 217 -11.40 14.94 4.28
CA ASP A 217 -10.59 16.17 4.38
C ASP A 217 -9.30 16.11 3.55
N ILE A 218 -9.06 15.02 2.84
CA ILE A 218 -7.89 14.85 1.97
C ILE A 218 -8.25 15.33 0.56
N SER A 219 -7.48 16.29 0.06
CA SER A 219 -7.69 16.82 -1.30
C SER A 219 -7.43 15.74 -2.36
N PRO A 220 -8.26 15.64 -3.41
CA PRO A 220 -7.99 14.77 -4.56
C PRO A 220 -6.76 15.21 -5.36
N ASP A 221 -6.27 16.44 -5.17
CA ASP A 221 -5.10 16.96 -5.88
C ASP A 221 -3.76 16.54 -5.27
N ILE A 222 -3.77 15.89 -4.11
CA ILE A 222 -2.55 15.38 -3.50
C ILE A 222 -2.01 14.24 -4.37
N GLU A 223 -0.79 14.42 -4.86
CA GLU A 223 -0.13 13.47 -5.77
C GLU A 223 0.50 12.26 -5.07
N THR A 224 0.76 12.39 -3.76
CA THR A 224 1.33 11.31 -2.97
C THR A 224 0.25 10.34 -2.51
N LEU A 225 0.67 9.08 -2.28
CA LEU A 225 -0.19 8.04 -1.73
C LEU A 225 -0.78 8.48 -0.39
N GLN A 226 -2.09 8.33 -0.24
CA GLN A 226 -2.82 8.63 0.99
C GLN A 226 -3.60 7.41 1.46
N PHE A 227 -3.68 7.24 2.78
CA PHE A 227 -4.60 6.32 3.44
C PHE A 227 -5.50 7.12 4.36
N LYS A 228 -6.77 6.76 4.40
CA LYS A 228 -7.72 7.36 5.34
C LYS A 228 -8.65 6.31 5.91
N GLU A 229 -8.76 6.30 7.22
CA GLU A 229 -9.79 5.56 7.95
C GLU A 229 -11.03 6.46 8.13
N PHE A 230 -12.19 5.90 7.79
CA PHE A 230 -13.49 6.47 8.11
C PHE A 230 -14.10 5.58 9.19
N GLY A 231 -14.41 6.16 10.32
CA GLY A 231 -14.80 5.37 11.47
C GLY A 231 -15.83 6.04 12.37
N TRP A 232 -16.39 5.23 13.26
CA TRP A 232 -17.29 5.61 14.33
C TRP A 232 -16.96 4.82 15.59
N GLU A 233 -17.04 5.48 16.72
CA GLU A 233 -16.92 4.89 18.05
C GLU A 233 -18.13 5.29 18.90
N GLY A 234 -18.68 4.32 19.63
CA GLY A 234 -19.87 4.55 20.46
C GLY A 234 -20.47 3.27 21.01
N ASN A 235 -21.78 3.26 21.14
CA ASN A 235 -22.55 2.08 21.50
C ASN A 235 -23.74 1.96 20.56
N ALA A 236 -23.76 0.89 19.79
CA ALA A 236 -24.87 0.53 18.90
C ALA A 236 -25.09 -0.98 18.92
N LYS A 237 -26.22 -1.40 18.32
CA LYS A 237 -26.55 -2.80 18.13
C LYS A 237 -26.79 -3.08 16.65
#